data_8206352416692211edb447c435ae3dd0
#
_entry.id   8206352416692211edb447c435ae3dd0
#
_cell.length_a   1.000
_cell.length_b   1.000
_cell.length_c   1.000
_cell.angle_alpha   90.00
_cell.angle_beta   90.00
_cell.angle_gamma   90.00
#
_symmetry.space_group_name_H-M   'P 1'
#
loop_
_entity.id
_entity.type
_entity.pdbx_description
1 polymer ?
#
loop_
_entity_poly.entity_id
_entity_poly.type
_entity_poly.pdbx_seq_one_letter_code
_entity_poly.pdbx_strand_id
1 'polypeptide(L)'
;TGAELIVRSLEHLNVSTVFGVPGGAILPAYDPLYDSPIRHILARHEQGAGHMAEGYAQATGELGVVIATSGPGATNLITPLANALMDSTPLLAITGQVASTAIGNDAFQEAYTVGLSMAATKHNYLITDASEIPQVLKEAKYIATSGRPGPVLVDVPKDILNQKTSWVEPKSLDLPG
;
A
#
# COMPACT_ATOMS: atom_id res chain seq x y z
N THR A 1 -5.54 -8.58 13.70
CA THR A 1 -4.35 -8.85 12.86
C THR A 1 -3.91 -7.59 12.12
N GLY A 2 -2.65 -7.55 11.67
CA GLY A 2 -2.16 -6.47 10.81
C GLY A 2 -2.97 -6.33 9.52
N ALA A 3 -3.44 -7.44 8.96
CA ALA A 3 -4.32 -7.45 7.79
C ALA A 3 -5.64 -6.72 8.05
N GLU A 4 -6.30 -7.00 9.17
CA GLU A 4 -7.51 -6.27 9.59
C GLU A 4 -7.24 -4.79 9.84
N LEU A 5 -6.05 -4.45 10.37
CA LEU A 5 -5.67 -3.05 10.59
C LEU A 5 -5.47 -2.29 9.28
N ILE A 6 -4.95 -2.93 8.22
CA ILE A 6 -4.86 -2.31 6.89
C ILE A 6 -6.25 -1.93 6.41
N VAL A 7 -7.18 -2.88 6.36
CA VAL A 7 -8.53 -2.65 5.84
C VAL A 7 -9.26 -1.59 6.67
N ARG A 8 -9.24 -1.73 7.99
CA ARG A 8 -9.84 -0.75 8.90
C ARG A 8 -9.25 0.65 8.75
N SER A 9 -7.93 0.74 8.53
CA SER A 9 -7.28 2.04 8.28
C SER A 9 -7.73 2.66 6.97
N LEU A 10 -7.86 1.87 5.89
CA LEU A 10 -8.38 2.34 4.61
C LEU A 10 -9.82 2.84 4.74
N GLU A 11 -10.68 2.13 5.48
CA GLU A 11 -12.06 2.57 5.80
C GLU A 11 -12.04 3.90 6.58
N HIS A 12 -11.22 4.00 7.62
CA HIS A 12 -11.06 5.23 8.43
C HIS A 12 -10.56 6.41 7.60
N LEU A 13 -9.78 6.14 6.57
CA LEU A 13 -9.29 7.12 5.61
C LEU A 13 -10.29 7.43 4.48
N ASN A 14 -11.52 6.88 4.55
CA ASN A 14 -12.57 7.03 3.54
C ASN A 14 -12.15 6.55 2.13
N VAL A 15 -11.35 5.49 2.06
CA VAL A 15 -11.04 4.81 0.79
C VAL A 15 -12.24 3.96 0.38
N SER A 16 -12.82 4.24 -0.77
CA SER A 16 -14.01 3.54 -1.28
C SER A 16 -13.68 2.43 -2.26
N THR A 17 -12.53 2.51 -2.93
CA THR A 17 -12.15 1.59 -4.00
C THR A 17 -10.66 1.28 -3.94
N VAL A 18 -10.32 0.00 -4.08
CA VAL A 18 -8.94 -0.49 -4.21
C VAL A 18 -8.80 -1.35 -5.46
N PHE A 19 -7.64 -1.29 -6.07
CA PHE A 19 -7.28 -2.08 -7.25
C PHE A 19 -6.19 -3.06 -6.89
N GLY A 20 -6.18 -4.27 -7.45
CA GLY A 20 -5.11 -5.17 -7.10
C GLY A 20 -5.17 -6.55 -7.74
N VAL A 21 -4.12 -7.32 -7.44
CA VAL A 21 -3.99 -8.73 -7.78
C VAL A 21 -3.59 -9.49 -6.51
N PRO A 22 -4.39 -10.46 -6.06
CA PRO A 22 -4.04 -11.26 -4.88
C PRO A 22 -2.80 -12.11 -5.14
N GLY A 23 -2.02 -12.36 -4.09
CA GLY A 23 -0.86 -13.23 -4.14
C GLY A 23 -0.38 -13.61 -2.75
N GLY A 24 0.50 -14.61 -2.66
CA GLY A 24 0.80 -15.34 -1.42
C GLY A 24 1.21 -14.51 -0.22
N ALA A 25 1.97 -13.43 -0.40
CA ALA A 25 2.41 -12.60 0.72
C ALA A 25 1.32 -11.63 1.22
N ILE A 26 0.44 -11.13 0.32
CA ILE A 26 -0.60 -10.16 0.66
C ILE A 26 -1.98 -10.80 0.90
N LEU A 27 -2.11 -12.10 0.62
CA LEU A 27 -3.40 -12.81 0.73
C LEU A 27 -4.13 -12.60 2.07
N PRO A 28 -3.44 -12.55 3.23
CA PRO A 28 -4.12 -12.26 4.50
C PRO A 28 -4.93 -10.97 4.52
N ALA A 29 -4.55 -9.94 3.74
CA ALA A 29 -5.29 -8.69 3.67
C ALA A 29 -6.58 -8.78 2.83
N TYR A 30 -6.68 -9.77 1.94
CA TYR A 30 -7.88 -9.99 1.12
C TYR A 30 -9.04 -10.59 1.91
N ASP A 31 -8.75 -11.30 2.99
CA ASP A 31 -9.77 -11.90 3.85
C ASP A 31 -10.66 -10.82 4.52
N PRO A 32 -10.11 -9.88 5.31
CA PRO A 32 -10.91 -8.79 5.85
C PRO A 32 -11.43 -7.82 4.78
N LEU A 33 -10.75 -7.70 3.64
CA LEU A 33 -11.24 -6.86 2.54
C LEU A 33 -12.52 -7.40 1.91
N TYR A 34 -12.72 -8.72 1.92
CA TYR A 34 -13.94 -9.36 1.41
C TYR A 34 -15.20 -8.93 2.18
N ASP A 35 -15.09 -8.75 3.49
CA ASP A 35 -16.19 -8.33 4.37
C ASP A 35 -16.31 -6.80 4.50
N SER A 36 -15.40 -6.05 3.90
CA SER A 36 -15.35 -4.58 3.95
C SER A 36 -16.31 -3.95 2.92
N PRO A 37 -16.83 -2.75 3.18
CA PRO A 37 -17.57 -1.98 2.16
C PRO A 37 -16.67 -1.46 1.03
N ILE A 38 -15.35 -1.56 1.14
CA ILE A 38 -14.40 -1.13 0.11
C ILE A 38 -14.56 -1.99 -1.14
N ARG A 39 -14.83 -1.35 -2.28
CA ARG A 39 -14.92 -2.05 -3.56
C ARG A 39 -13.54 -2.49 -4.03
N HIS A 40 -13.31 -3.78 -4.18
CA HIS A 40 -12.10 -4.32 -4.79
C HIS A 40 -12.30 -4.52 -6.31
N ILE A 41 -11.40 -3.96 -7.10
CA ILE A 41 -11.33 -4.17 -8.56
C ILE A 41 -10.16 -5.10 -8.85
N LEU A 42 -10.49 -6.33 -9.22
CA LEU A 42 -9.51 -7.34 -9.60
C LEU A 42 -8.93 -7.03 -10.99
N ALA A 43 -7.62 -6.81 -11.04
CA ALA A 43 -6.89 -6.69 -12.30
C ALA A 43 -6.26 -8.03 -12.72
N ARG A 44 -5.73 -8.09 -13.94
CA ARG A 44 -5.03 -9.26 -14.48
C ARG A 44 -3.51 -9.11 -14.45
N HIS A 45 -3.03 -7.92 -14.10
CA HIS A 45 -1.62 -7.58 -13.98
C HIS A 45 -1.49 -6.38 -13.03
N GLU A 46 -0.50 -6.37 -12.15
CA GLU A 46 -0.33 -5.35 -11.12
C GLU A 46 -0.05 -3.97 -11.71
N GLN A 47 0.71 -3.89 -12.81
CA GLN A 47 0.92 -2.64 -13.54
C GLN A 47 -0.42 -2.04 -14.00
N GLY A 48 -1.31 -2.89 -14.54
CA GLY A 48 -2.66 -2.47 -14.90
C GLY A 48 -3.47 -1.99 -13.70
N ALA A 49 -3.37 -2.69 -12.55
CA ALA A 49 -4.02 -2.26 -11.31
C ALA A 49 -3.50 -0.88 -10.85
N GLY A 50 -2.19 -0.66 -10.91
CA GLY A 50 -1.58 0.63 -10.58
C GLY A 50 -2.08 1.76 -11.47
N HIS A 51 -2.13 1.56 -12.80
CA HIS A 51 -2.68 2.56 -13.73
C HIS A 51 -4.20 2.76 -13.58
N MET A 52 -4.96 1.73 -13.19
CA MET A 52 -6.38 1.90 -12.84
C MET A 52 -6.55 2.79 -11.61
N ALA A 53 -5.74 2.57 -10.56
CA ALA A 53 -5.75 3.39 -9.34
C ALA A 53 -5.33 4.84 -9.65
N GLU A 54 -4.34 5.03 -10.50
CA GLU A 54 -3.90 6.34 -10.97
C GLU A 54 -5.02 7.06 -11.74
N GLY A 55 -5.62 6.40 -12.75
CA GLY A 55 -6.74 6.96 -13.52
C GLY A 55 -7.95 7.26 -12.63
N TYR A 56 -8.22 6.43 -11.62
CA TYR A 56 -9.25 6.70 -10.62
C TYR A 56 -8.95 8.00 -9.85
N ALA A 57 -7.73 8.16 -9.37
CA ALA A 57 -7.33 9.37 -8.64
C ALA A 57 -7.43 10.63 -9.51
N GLN A 58 -7.00 10.55 -10.77
CA GLN A 58 -7.10 11.67 -11.72
C GLN A 58 -8.56 12.04 -12.03
N ALA A 59 -9.44 11.05 -12.17
CA ALA A 59 -10.84 11.27 -12.51
C ALA A 59 -11.70 11.77 -11.35
N THR A 60 -11.39 11.34 -10.12
CA THR A 60 -12.21 11.63 -8.94
C THR A 60 -11.64 12.71 -8.03
N GLY A 61 -10.33 12.96 -8.10
CA GLY A 61 -9.61 13.80 -7.12
C GLY A 61 -9.35 13.10 -5.79
N GLU A 62 -9.69 11.81 -5.67
CA GLU A 62 -9.47 10.99 -4.47
C GLU A 62 -8.10 10.30 -4.51
N LEU A 63 -7.69 9.73 -3.39
CA LEU A 63 -6.48 8.88 -3.33
C LEU A 63 -6.71 7.58 -4.11
N GLY A 64 -5.88 7.30 -5.10
CA GLY A 64 -5.82 5.98 -5.73
C GLY A 64 -5.14 4.98 -4.80
N VAL A 65 -5.69 3.77 -4.68
CA VAL A 65 -5.10 2.72 -3.83
C VAL A 65 -4.92 1.44 -4.63
N VAL A 66 -3.70 0.90 -4.62
CA VAL A 66 -3.37 -0.38 -5.27
C VAL A 66 -2.73 -1.34 -4.27
N ILE A 67 -3.12 -2.62 -4.35
CA ILE A 67 -2.61 -3.69 -3.48
C ILE A 67 -1.98 -4.77 -4.36
N ALA A 68 -0.74 -5.17 -4.03
CA ALA A 68 -0.01 -6.22 -4.74
C ALA A 68 0.77 -7.13 -3.78
N THR A 69 1.16 -8.30 -4.27
CA THR A 69 2.00 -9.22 -3.50
C THR A 69 3.49 -8.85 -3.57
N SER A 70 4.32 -9.62 -2.90
CA SER A 70 5.78 -9.46 -2.88
C SER A 70 6.44 -9.74 -4.23
N GLY A 71 7.73 -9.48 -4.32
CA GLY A 71 8.57 -9.82 -5.47
C GLY A 71 8.01 -9.30 -6.79
N PRO A 72 7.64 -10.19 -7.73
CA PRO A 72 7.16 -9.77 -9.04
C PRO A 72 5.89 -8.92 -8.98
N GLY A 73 5.02 -9.10 -7.98
CA GLY A 73 3.84 -8.25 -7.79
C GLY A 73 4.22 -6.82 -7.45
N ALA A 74 5.11 -6.64 -6.50
CA ALA A 74 5.60 -5.32 -6.09
C ALA A 74 6.40 -4.64 -7.21
N THR A 75 7.29 -5.36 -7.89
CA THR A 75 8.11 -4.79 -8.99
C THR A 75 7.26 -4.34 -10.18
N ASN A 76 6.14 -5.00 -10.45
CA ASN A 76 5.19 -4.59 -11.49
C ASN A 76 4.50 -3.24 -11.19
N LEU A 77 4.57 -2.74 -9.96
CA LEU A 77 4.04 -1.42 -9.61
C LEU A 77 5.02 -0.27 -9.87
N ILE A 78 6.29 -0.53 -10.16
CA ILE A 78 7.28 0.53 -10.33
C ILE A 78 6.93 1.48 -11.48
N THR A 79 6.46 0.96 -12.61
CA THR A 79 6.03 1.79 -13.73
C THR A 79 4.86 2.73 -13.36
N PRO A 80 3.72 2.26 -12.83
CA PRO A 80 2.64 3.17 -12.43
C PRO A 80 3.04 4.13 -11.31
N LEU A 81 3.92 3.73 -10.37
CA LEU A 81 4.45 4.63 -9.36
C LEU A 81 5.28 5.77 -10.00
N ALA A 82 6.18 5.43 -10.92
CA ALA A 82 6.98 6.42 -11.63
C ALA A 82 6.10 7.39 -12.43
N ASN A 83 5.05 6.87 -13.10
CA ASN A 83 4.10 7.69 -13.85
C ASN A 83 3.31 8.62 -12.92
N ALA A 84 2.76 8.10 -11.82
CA ALA A 84 2.04 8.89 -10.82
C ALA A 84 2.91 10.00 -10.20
N LEU A 85 4.21 9.72 -10.00
CA LEU A 85 5.17 10.73 -9.50
C LEU A 85 5.35 11.86 -10.52
N MET A 86 5.50 11.53 -11.80
CA MET A 86 5.67 12.52 -12.87
C MET A 86 4.41 13.35 -13.08
N ASP A 87 3.24 12.71 -13.03
CA ASP A 87 1.94 13.36 -13.25
C ASP A 87 1.35 14.01 -12.00
N SER A 88 2.07 13.95 -10.87
CA SER A 88 1.60 14.50 -9.59
C SER A 88 0.26 13.90 -9.15
N THR A 89 0.07 12.60 -9.34
CA THR A 89 -1.15 11.86 -9.00
C THR A 89 -1.01 11.22 -7.61
N PRO A 90 -1.94 11.47 -6.66
CA PRO A 90 -1.88 10.87 -5.35
C PRO A 90 -2.19 9.37 -5.43
N LEU A 91 -1.22 8.54 -5.11
CA LEU A 91 -1.33 7.08 -5.18
C LEU A 91 -0.75 6.44 -3.91
N LEU A 92 -1.49 5.50 -3.33
CA LEU A 92 -1.01 4.64 -2.24
C LEU A 92 -0.86 3.22 -2.76
N ALA A 93 0.36 2.71 -2.77
CA ALA A 93 0.65 1.30 -3.04
C ALA A 93 0.88 0.56 -1.73
N ILE A 94 0.16 -0.53 -1.51
CA ILE A 94 0.36 -1.45 -0.39
C ILE A 94 0.87 -2.76 -0.97
N THR A 95 2.09 -3.14 -0.61
CA THR A 95 2.71 -4.38 -1.08
C THR A 95 2.87 -5.38 0.07
N GLY A 96 2.62 -6.64 -0.22
CA GLY A 96 3.09 -7.70 0.67
C GLY A 96 4.59 -7.91 0.52
N GLN A 97 5.24 -8.34 1.61
CA GLN A 97 6.64 -8.73 1.60
C GLN A 97 6.79 -10.15 2.17
N VAL A 98 7.88 -10.81 1.88
CA VAL A 98 8.23 -12.07 2.55
C VAL A 98 8.30 -11.85 4.07
N ALA A 99 8.25 -12.93 4.86
CA ALA A 99 8.33 -12.80 6.31
C ALA A 99 9.57 -11.99 6.71
N SER A 100 9.48 -11.18 7.76
CA SER A 100 10.54 -10.27 8.20
C SER A 100 11.89 -10.97 8.42
N THR A 101 11.87 -12.21 8.92
CA THR A 101 13.06 -13.06 9.11
C THR A 101 13.68 -13.58 7.81
N ALA A 102 12.96 -13.50 6.69
CA ALA A 102 13.42 -13.95 5.38
C ALA A 102 13.97 -12.80 4.52
N ILE A 103 13.71 -11.55 4.90
CA ILE A 103 14.19 -10.37 4.16
C ILE A 103 15.72 -10.35 4.13
N GLY A 104 16.29 -10.16 2.93
CA GLY A 104 17.74 -10.14 2.72
C GLY A 104 18.39 -11.52 2.54
N ASN A 105 17.58 -12.58 2.39
CA ASN A 105 18.07 -13.96 2.25
C ASN A 105 17.72 -14.59 0.88
N ASP A 106 17.41 -13.77 -0.13
CA ASP A 106 17.00 -14.21 -1.46
C ASP A 106 15.84 -15.22 -1.43
N ALA A 107 14.85 -14.94 -0.56
CA ALA A 107 13.69 -15.80 -0.40
C ALA A 107 12.82 -15.85 -1.66
N PHE A 108 12.00 -16.91 -1.79
CA PHE A 108 11.07 -17.03 -2.92
C PHE A 108 10.16 -15.80 -3.03
N GLN A 109 10.16 -15.16 -4.20
CA GLN A 109 9.43 -13.93 -4.49
C GLN A 109 9.78 -12.77 -3.54
N GLU A 110 11.01 -12.70 -3.07
CA GLU A 110 11.54 -11.51 -2.42
C GLU A 110 11.97 -10.47 -3.46
N ALA A 111 11.76 -9.21 -3.15
CA ALA A 111 12.38 -8.08 -3.82
C ALA A 111 12.68 -6.97 -2.79
N TYR A 112 13.75 -6.21 -3.01
CA TYR A 112 14.05 -5.04 -2.19
C TYR A 112 13.13 -3.88 -2.59
N THR A 113 11.84 -4.04 -2.27
CA THR A 113 10.75 -3.16 -2.71
C THR A 113 10.98 -1.70 -2.33
N VAL A 114 11.44 -1.45 -1.10
CA VAL A 114 11.77 -0.10 -0.61
C VAL A 114 12.85 0.55 -1.50
N GLY A 115 13.93 -0.16 -1.79
CA GLY A 115 15.01 0.37 -2.64
C GLY A 115 14.56 0.59 -4.09
N LEU A 116 13.79 -0.35 -4.65
CA LEU A 116 13.29 -0.26 -6.02
C LEU A 116 12.31 0.91 -6.20
N SER A 117 11.48 1.19 -5.20
CA SER A 117 10.47 2.25 -5.26
C SER A 117 11.01 3.64 -4.88
N MET A 118 12.20 3.73 -4.29
CA MET A 118 12.76 4.97 -3.76
C MET A 118 12.79 6.12 -4.76
N ALA A 119 13.15 5.84 -6.02
CA ALA A 119 13.22 6.85 -7.08
C ALA A 119 11.86 7.13 -7.74
N ALA A 120 10.84 6.29 -7.47
CA ALA A 120 9.53 6.34 -8.09
C ALA A 120 8.41 6.79 -7.13
N THR A 121 8.76 7.19 -5.89
CA THR A 121 7.78 7.57 -4.86
C THR A 121 8.22 8.83 -4.12
N LYS A 122 7.26 9.52 -3.52
CA LYS A 122 7.55 10.62 -2.58
C LYS A 122 8.11 10.08 -1.27
N HIS A 123 7.63 8.93 -0.84
CA HIS A 123 8.07 8.23 0.36
C HIS A 123 7.71 6.75 0.29
N ASN A 124 8.43 5.93 1.06
CA ASN A 124 8.09 4.53 1.24
C ASN A 124 8.36 4.08 2.67
N TYR A 125 7.62 3.05 3.09
CA TYR A 125 7.71 2.45 4.42
C TYR A 125 7.90 0.94 4.30
N LEU A 126 8.68 0.37 5.23
CA LEU A 126 8.64 -1.04 5.55
C LEU A 126 8.07 -1.18 6.97
N ILE A 127 6.94 -1.84 7.11
CA ILE A 127 6.30 -2.05 8.42
C ILE A 127 7.06 -3.11 9.20
N THR A 128 7.40 -2.79 10.44
CA THR A 128 8.12 -3.70 11.34
C THR A 128 7.28 -4.21 12.50
N ASP A 129 6.16 -3.53 12.80
CA ASP A 129 5.18 -3.95 13.80
C ASP A 129 3.77 -3.60 13.35
N ALA A 130 2.81 -4.51 13.54
CA ALA A 130 1.44 -4.29 13.09
C ALA A 130 0.75 -3.09 13.76
N SER A 131 1.18 -2.69 14.95
CA SER A 131 0.62 -1.52 15.65
C SER A 131 0.94 -0.18 14.95
N GLU A 132 1.95 -0.16 14.08
CA GLU A 132 2.32 1.03 13.31
C GLU A 132 1.37 1.30 12.14
N ILE A 133 0.67 0.27 11.64
CA ILE A 133 -0.11 0.32 10.40
C ILE A 133 -1.10 1.50 10.36
N PRO A 134 -1.93 1.75 11.39
CA PRO A 134 -2.89 2.85 11.32
C PRO A 134 -2.23 4.22 11.18
N GLN A 135 -1.14 4.45 11.90
CA GLN A 135 -0.40 5.70 11.86
C GLN A 135 0.31 5.87 10.51
N VAL A 136 1.00 4.83 10.04
CA VAL A 136 1.73 4.86 8.77
C VAL A 136 0.78 5.08 7.58
N LEU A 137 -0.38 4.41 7.54
CA LEU A 137 -1.33 4.63 6.45
C LEU A 137 -1.93 6.04 6.46
N LYS A 138 -2.14 6.63 7.63
CA LYS A 138 -2.55 8.03 7.75
C LYS A 138 -1.47 8.99 7.23
N GLU A 139 -0.22 8.77 7.62
CA GLU A 139 0.93 9.54 7.12
C GLU A 139 1.11 9.37 5.61
N ALA A 140 1.04 8.14 5.11
CA ALA A 140 1.15 7.83 3.69
C ALA A 140 0.09 8.57 2.85
N LYS A 141 -1.17 8.59 3.29
CA LYS A 141 -2.23 9.38 2.65
C LYS A 141 -1.89 10.87 2.67
N TYR A 142 -1.49 11.40 3.82
CA TYR A 142 -1.12 12.82 3.93
C TYR A 142 0.02 13.18 2.97
N ILE A 143 1.10 12.39 2.97
CA ILE A 143 2.25 12.63 2.07
C ILE A 143 1.82 12.53 0.60
N ALA A 144 0.99 11.54 0.26
CA ALA A 144 0.52 11.35 -1.11
C ALA A 144 -0.31 12.53 -1.61
N THR A 145 -1.11 13.16 -0.74
CA THR A 145 -2.08 14.19 -1.11
C THR A 145 -1.64 15.63 -0.82
N SER A 146 -0.58 15.84 -0.03
CA SER A 146 -0.12 17.17 0.37
C SER A 146 0.99 17.72 -0.54
N GLY A 147 1.11 19.06 -0.58
CA GLY A 147 2.08 19.74 -1.45
C GLY A 147 1.88 19.36 -2.92
N ARG A 148 2.97 18.98 -3.62
CA ARG A 148 2.85 18.32 -4.93
C ARG A 148 2.40 16.89 -4.69
N PRO A 149 1.19 16.47 -5.10
CA PRO A 149 0.74 15.10 -4.91
C PRO A 149 1.66 14.08 -5.60
N GLY A 150 1.61 12.84 -5.14
CA GLY A 150 2.41 11.78 -5.73
C GLY A 150 2.30 10.46 -4.96
N PRO A 151 2.96 9.41 -5.42
CA PRO A 151 2.82 8.08 -4.85
C PRO A 151 3.60 7.89 -3.56
N VAL A 152 3.04 7.06 -2.68
CA VAL A 152 3.68 6.51 -1.49
C VAL A 152 3.51 5.00 -1.49
N LEU A 153 4.54 4.26 -1.07
CA LEU A 153 4.50 2.81 -0.97
C LEU A 153 4.62 2.37 0.49
N VAL A 154 3.81 1.40 0.89
CA VAL A 154 3.85 0.76 2.21
C VAL A 154 4.04 -0.75 2.01
N ASP A 155 5.22 -1.25 2.37
CA ASP A 155 5.61 -2.65 2.23
C ASP A 155 5.38 -3.38 3.56
N VAL A 156 4.61 -4.49 3.55
CA VAL A 156 4.14 -5.15 4.78
C VAL A 156 4.53 -6.62 4.75
N PRO A 157 5.45 -7.05 5.62
CA PRO A 157 5.83 -8.46 5.74
C PRO A 157 4.65 -9.36 6.13
N LYS A 158 4.65 -10.58 5.60
CA LYS A 158 3.55 -11.55 5.80
C LYS A 158 3.32 -11.92 7.25
N ASP A 159 4.36 -12.02 8.05
CA ASP A 159 4.27 -12.26 9.50
C ASP A 159 3.64 -11.07 10.23
N ILE A 160 3.92 -9.85 9.80
CA ILE A 160 3.29 -8.63 10.33
C ILE A 160 1.80 -8.57 9.96
N LEU A 161 1.42 -8.99 8.73
CA LEU A 161 0.01 -9.11 8.37
C LEU A 161 -0.77 -10.07 9.28
N ASN A 162 -0.11 -11.12 9.78
CA ASN A 162 -0.69 -12.09 10.70
C ASN A 162 -0.51 -11.74 12.19
N GLN A 163 0.31 -10.76 12.51
CA GLN A 163 0.58 -10.34 13.88
C GLN A 163 -0.70 -9.78 14.52
N LYS A 164 -1.04 -10.30 15.71
CA LYS A 164 -2.20 -9.82 16.48
C LYS A 164 -1.82 -8.60 17.30
N THR A 165 -2.60 -7.56 17.17
CA THR A 165 -2.48 -6.34 17.95
C THR A 165 -3.84 -5.64 18.08
N SER A 166 -3.94 -4.64 18.92
CA SER A 166 -5.16 -3.82 19.07
C SER A 166 -5.14 -2.64 18.13
N TRP A 167 -6.33 -2.17 17.75
CA TRP A 167 -6.45 -0.87 17.07
C TRP A 167 -5.99 0.24 18.02
N VAL A 168 -5.09 1.07 17.52
CA VAL A 168 -4.68 2.33 18.16
C VAL A 168 -5.09 3.46 17.22
N GLU A 169 -5.86 4.40 17.74
CA GLU A 169 -6.30 5.57 16.96
C GLU A 169 -5.07 6.37 16.50
N PRO A 170 -4.93 6.64 15.19
CA PRO A 170 -3.79 7.41 14.69
C PRO A 170 -3.77 8.81 15.27
N LYS A 171 -2.61 9.25 15.75
CA LYS A 171 -2.41 10.61 16.29
C LYS A 171 -2.65 11.67 15.21
N SER A 172 -2.98 12.88 15.62
CA SER A 172 -2.99 14.04 14.73
C SER A 172 -1.62 14.21 14.08
N LEU A 173 -1.59 14.51 12.79
CA LEU A 173 -0.35 14.81 12.09
C LEU A 173 -0.03 16.29 12.35
N ASP A 174 1.03 16.52 13.11
CA ASP A 174 1.60 17.84 13.35
C ASP A 174 2.78 18.02 12.38
N LEU A 175 2.43 18.11 11.08
CA LEU A 175 3.42 18.25 10.02
C LEU A 175 3.45 19.73 9.59
N PRO A 176 4.65 20.33 9.45
CA PRO A 176 4.75 21.70 8.95
C PRO A 176 4.14 21.76 7.55
N GLY A 177 3.26 22.73 7.36
CA GLY A 177 2.59 23.01 6.09
C GLY A 177 3.55 23.55 5.01
#